data_860180c5cb76265a3ea53635a9b82016
#
_entry.id   860180c5cb76265a3ea53635a9b82016
#
_cell.length_a   1.000
_cell.length_b   1.000
_cell.length_c   1.000
_cell.angle_alpha   90.00
_cell.angle_beta   90.00
_cell.angle_gamma   90.00
#
_symmetry.space_group_name_H-M   'P 1'
#
loop_
_entity.id
_entity.type
_entity.pdbx_description
1 polymer ?
#
loop_
_entity_poly.entity_id
_entity_poly.type
_entity_poly.pdbx_seq_one_letter_code
_entity_poly.pdbx_strand_id
1 'polypeptide(L)'
;LKGDNETVREGENGLNRISKELEITNGIITNTTTKNIEELKPAISKQMVYGDKEIPNVGTQNWGWPTNQGYTISSPYGWRVDPIDGSRSLHTGLDIAGTGLGSPVYAADNGTVLKSEFNNAGYGNYIVINHNNGYYTSYAHMNERVSNIGDTVAKGQIIGYVGETGRATGPHLHFEAWYGGAPFA
;
A
#
# COMPACT_ATOMS: atom_id res chain seq x y z
N LEU A 1 -2.06 -12.45 1.70
CA LEU A 1 -3.42 -12.10 1.25
C LEU A 1 -3.54 -12.32 -0.26
N LYS A 2 -4.76 -12.28 -0.80
CA LYS A 2 -4.99 -12.39 -2.25
C LYS A 2 -4.32 -11.21 -2.97
N GLY A 3 -3.46 -11.54 -3.95
CA GLY A 3 -2.62 -10.54 -4.64
C GLY A 3 -1.20 -10.42 -4.10
N ASP A 4 -0.94 -10.82 -2.87
CA ASP A 4 0.43 -10.93 -2.37
C ASP A 4 1.15 -12.07 -3.07
N ASN A 5 2.42 -11.86 -3.39
CA ASN A 5 3.26 -12.92 -3.93
C ASN A 5 4.68 -12.81 -3.34
N GLU A 6 5.30 -13.97 -3.20
CA GLU A 6 6.68 -14.09 -2.75
C GLU A 6 7.44 -15.06 -3.67
N THR A 7 8.62 -14.66 -4.12
CA THR A 7 9.48 -15.57 -4.84
C THR A 7 10.25 -16.42 -3.85
N VAL A 8 9.92 -17.71 -3.81
CA VAL A 8 10.58 -18.69 -2.93
C VAL A 8 11.92 -19.12 -3.51
N ARG A 9 11.99 -19.21 -4.85
CA ARG A 9 13.21 -19.56 -5.57
C ARG A 9 13.22 -18.88 -6.94
N GLU A 10 14.31 -18.18 -7.26
CA GLU A 10 14.53 -17.67 -8.60
C GLU A 10 14.83 -18.80 -9.59
N GLY A 11 14.37 -18.63 -10.82
CA GLY A 11 14.66 -19.54 -11.91
C GLY A 11 16.08 -19.33 -12.45
N GLU A 12 16.68 -20.38 -12.98
CA GLU A 12 17.96 -20.31 -13.67
C GLU A 12 17.84 -20.94 -15.07
N ASN A 13 18.48 -20.30 -16.04
CA ASN A 13 18.52 -20.85 -17.38
C ASN A 13 19.38 -22.13 -17.41
N GLY A 14 18.87 -23.15 -18.08
CA GLY A 14 19.64 -24.34 -18.42
C GLY A 14 20.69 -24.03 -19.50
N LEU A 15 21.64 -24.91 -19.64
CA LEU A 15 22.67 -24.84 -20.66
C LEU A 15 22.77 -26.18 -21.40
N ASN A 16 22.61 -26.11 -22.71
CA ASN A 16 22.72 -27.28 -23.58
C ASN A 16 23.90 -27.11 -24.54
N ARG A 17 24.65 -28.21 -24.78
CA ARG A 17 25.60 -28.32 -25.89
C ARG A 17 24.87 -28.94 -27.07
N ILE A 18 24.84 -28.24 -28.20
CA ILE A 18 24.23 -28.73 -29.44
C ILE A 18 25.33 -28.99 -30.43
N SER A 19 25.45 -30.25 -30.87
CA SER A 19 26.35 -30.64 -31.95
C SER A 19 25.56 -30.73 -33.26
N LYS A 20 26.06 -30.07 -34.31
CA LYS A 20 25.44 -30.03 -35.63
C LYS A 20 26.40 -30.52 -36.70
N GLU A 21 25.87 -31.23 -37.65
CA GLU A 21 26.54 -31.55 -38.91
C GLU A 21 26.15 -30.56 -39.98
N LEU A 22 27.10 -30.03 -40.71
CA LEU A 22 26.85 -29.05 -41.76
C LEU A 22 27.22 -29.69 -43.11
N GLU A 23 26.35 -29.65 -44.08
CA GLU A 23 26.63 -29.95 -45.48
C GLU A 23 27.04 -28.63 -46.16
N ILE A 24 28.22 -28.63 -46.80
CA ILE A 24 28.74 -27.43 -47.46
C ILE A 24 28.97 -27.77 -48.94
N THR A 25 28.36 -27.01 -49.84
CA THR A 25 28.57 -27.09 -51.28
C THR A 25 29.09 -25.75 -51.79
N ASN A 26 30.27 -25.75 -52.44
CA ASN A 26 30.93 -24.52 -52.94
C ASN A 26 31.11 -23.43 -51.90
N GLY A 27 31.44 -23.82 -50.65
CA GLY A 27 31.63 -22.87 -49.53
C GLY A 27 30.37 -22.33 -48.89
N ILE A 28 29.20 -22.80 -49.31
CA ILE A 28 27.87 -22.39 -48.77
C ILE A 28 27.28 -23.55 -47.98
N ILE A 29 26.79 -23.28 -46.75
CA ILE A 29 26.06 -24.26 -45.96
C ILE A 29 24.73 -24.53 -46.64
N THR A 30 24.52 -25.76 -47.16
CA THR A 30 23.31 -26.20 -47.87
C THR A 30 22.34 -26.94 -46.95
N ASN A 31 22.86 -27.54 -45.87
CA ASN A 31 22.01 -28.23 -44.90
C ASN A 31 22.66 -28.18 -43.50
N THR A 32 21.83 -28.26 -42.46
CA THR A 32 22.27 -28.33 -41.05
C THR A 32 21.45 -29.36 -40.30
N THR A 33 22.07 -30.43 -39.85
CA THR A 33 21.41 -31.48 -39.07
C THR A 33 21.92 -31.49 -37.63
N THR A 34 21.01 -31.46 -36.68
CA THR A 34 21.35 -31.60 -35.26
C THR A 34 21.66 -33.07 -34.95
N LYS A 35 22.87 -33.38 -34.52
CA LYS A 35 23.33 -34.76 -34.23
C LYS A 35 23.15 -35.12 -32.76
N ASN A 36 23.39 -34.17 -31.85
CA ASN A 36 23.28 -34.44 -30.43
C ASN A 36 22.92 -33.16 -29.70
N ILE A 37 22.12 -33.31 -28.61
CA ILE A 37 21.84 -32.28 -27.64
C ILE A 37 22.21 -32.86 -26.27
N GLU A 38 23.24 -32.31 -25.64
CA GLU A 38 23.70 -32.68 -24.29
C GLU A 38 23.31 -31.61 -23.32
N GLU A 39 22.51 -31.95 -22.30
CA GLU A 39 22.17 -31.02 -21.22
C GLU A 39 23.36 -30.90 -20.27
N LEU A 40 24.02 -29.74 -20.23
CA LEU A 40 25.15 -29.47 -19.38
C LEU A 40 24.73 -28.93 -18.01
N LYS A 41 23.63 -28.17 -17.97
CA LYS A 41 23.01 -27.64 -16.75
C LYS A 41 21.50 -27.65 -16.94
N PRO A 42 20.73 -28.31 -16.05
CA PRO A 42 19.29 -28.26 -16.13
C PRO A 42 18.75 -26.85 -15.81
N ALA A 43 17.69 -26.48 -16.47
CA ALA A 43 16.95 -25.25 -16.11
C ALA A 43 16.25 -25.43 -14.75
N ILE A 44 16.29 -24.39 -13.94
CA ILE A 44 15.56 -24.34 -12.67
C ILE A 44 14.38 -23.41 -12.81
N SER A 45 13.17 -23.94 -12.59
CA SER A 45 11.96 -23.13 -12.65
C SER A 45 11.86 -22.18 -11.48
N LYS A 46 11.45 -20.93 -11.76
CA LYS A 46 11.07 -19.97 -10.71
C LYS A 46 9.88 -20.52 -9.93
N GLN A 47 9.96 -20.43 -8.59
CA GLN A 47 8.85 -20.79 -7.71
C GLN A 47 8.34 -19.55 -6.99
N MET A 48 7.04 -19.34 -7.05
CA MET A 48 6.34 -18.25 -6.37
C MET A 48 5.20 -18.82 -5.53
N VAL A 49 5.01 -18.25 -4.36
CA VAL A 49 3.83 -18.49 -3.52
C VAL A 49 2.89 -17.32 -3.70
N TYR A 50 1.62 -17.61 -3.93
CA TYR A 50 0.55 -16.61 -4.05
C TYR A 50 -0.36 -16.70 -2.83
N GLY A 51 -0.67 -15.54 -2.24
CA GLY A 51 -1.69 -15.44 -1.20
C GLY A 51 -3.07 -15.63 -1.81
N ASP A 52 -3.83 -16.61 -1.29
CA ASP A 52 -5.20 -16.92 -1.71
C ASP A 52 -6.25 -16.41 -0.72
N LYS A 53 -5.82 -15.98 0.47
CA LYS A 53 -6.71 -15.47 1.52
C LYS A 53 -7.35 -14.16 1.10
N GLU A 54 -8.67 -14.15 0.95
CA GLU A 54 -9.44 -12.94 0.68
C GLU A 54 -9.37 -11.96 1.84
N ILE A 55 -9.26 -10.67 1.53
CA ILE A 55 -9.33 -9.60 2.52
C ILE A 55 -10.80 -9.40 2.88
N PRO A 56 -11.19 -9.57 4.16
CA PRO A 56 -12.54 -9.23 4.58
C PRO A 56 -12.80 -7.74 4.35
N ASN A 57 -13.90 -7.40 3.71
CA ASN A 57 -14.27 -6.00 3.46
C ASN A 57 -15.14 -5.38 4.57
N VAL A 58 -15.41 -6.13 5.64
CA VAL A 58 -16.21 -5.67 6.79
C VAL A 58 -15.28 -5.52 7.99
N GLY A 59 -15.35 -4.35 8.63
CA GLY A 59 -14.57 -4.04 9.82
C GLY A 59 -15.02 -4.87 11.02
N THR A 60 -14.05 -5.19 11.87
CA THR A 60 -14.19 -6.04 13.05
C THR A 60 -14.59 -5.28 14.30
N GLN A 61 -14.51 -3.93 14.28
CA GLN A 61 -14.60 -3.01 15.42
C GLN A 61 -13.46 -3.21 16.47
N ASN A 62 -12.48 -4.04 16.15
CA ASN A 62 -11.24 -4.16 16.90
C ASN A 62 -10.19 -3.26 16.23
N TRP A 63 -10.19 -1.98 16.58
CA TRP A 63 -9.39 -0.96 15.92
C TRP A 63 -7.89 -1.15 16.12
N GLY A 64 -7.14 -1.04 15.03
CA GLY A 64 -5.69 -0.93 15.04
C GLY A 64 -5.26 0.54 15.11
N TRP A 65 -4.10 0.80 15.68
CA TRP A 65 -3.53 2.14 15.68
C TRP A 65 -2.99 2.49 14.28
N PRO A 66 -3.26 3.71 13.74
CA PRO A 66 -2.99 4.02 12.33
C PRO A 66 -1.55 4.42 12.01
N THR A 67 -0.65 4.45 13.00
CA THR A 67 0.77 4.81 12.81
C THR A 67 1.71 3.85 13.55
N ASN A 68 3.02 3.97 13.29
CA ASN A 68 4.05 3.27 14.06
C ASN A 68 4.11 3.73 15.53
N GLN A 69 4.80 2.93 16.35
CA GLN A 69 5.18 3.33 17.72
C GLN A 69 6.08 4.58 17.72
N GLY A 70 6.18 5.24 18.85
CA GLY A 70 6.98 6.48 19.00
C GLY A 70 6.20 7.74 18.63
N TYR A 71 4.89 7.66 18.48
CA TYR A 71 4.01 8.79 18.21
C TYR A 71 3.75 9.64 19.47
N THR A 72 3.29 10.87 19.22
CA THR A 72 2.71 11.77 20.23
C THR A 72 1.38 12.32 19.71
N ILE A 73 0.39 12.49 20.59
CA ILE A 73 -0.83 13.20 20.26
C ILE A 73 -0.53 14.69 20.33
N SER A 74 -0.38 15.33 19.18
CA SER A 74 -0.08 16.76 19.10
C SER A 74 -1.32 17.63 19.26
N SER A 75 -2.51 17.11 18.88
CA SER A 75 -3.78 17.78 19.11
C SER A 75 -4.93 16.77 19.22
N PRO A 76 -5.71 16.79 20.32
CA PRO A 76 -6.88 15.93 20.46
C PRO A 76 -8.09 16.48 19.69
N TYR A 77 -9.11 15.64 19.53
CA TYR A 77 -10.45 16.05 19.11
C TYR A 77 -11.03 17.08 20.07
N GLY A 78 -11.76 18.05 19.54
CA GLY A 78 -12.51 19.01 20.33
C GLY A 78 -12.28 20.47 19.96
N TRP A 79 -12.92 21.37 20.70
CA TRP A 79 -12.78 22.80 20.49
C TRP A 79 -11.38 23.28 20.88
N ARG A 80 -10.70 23.93 19.93
CA ARG A 80 -9.36 24.49 20.14
C ARG A 80 -9.21 25.86 19.48
N VAL A 81 -8.14 26.54 19.83
CA VAL A 81 -7.63 27.67 19.04
C VAL A 81 -6.89 27.07 17.85
N ASP A 82 -7.28 27.45 16.64
CA ASP A 82 -6.65 26.99 15.41
C ASP A 82 -5.20 27.48 15.35
N PRO A 83 -4.22 26.57 15.13
CA PRO A 83 -2.80 26.96 15.17
C PRO A 83 -2.36 27.81 13.98
N ILE A 84 -3.18 27.94 12.93
CA ILE A 84 -2.83 28.67 11.71
C ILE A 84 -3.38 30.10 11.72
N ASP A 85 -4.66 30.27 12.07
CA ASP A 85 -5.33 31.59 12.02
C ASP A 85 -5.78 32.14 13.38
N GLY A 86 -5.61 31.37 14.46
CA GLY A 86 -5.94 31.78 15.82
C GLY A 86 -7.45 31.80 16.13
N SER A 87 -8.31 31.39 15.21
CA SER A 87 -9.76 31.32 15.43
C SER A 87 -10.15 30.14 16.33
N ARG A 88 -11.31 30.24 16.99
CA ARG A 88 -11.86 29.09 17.71
C ARG A 88 -12.55 28.14 16.73
N SER A 89 -12.05 26.91 16.61
CA SER A 89 -12.57 25.91 15.69
C SER A 89 -12.72 24.54 16.36
N LEU A 90 -13.61 23.72 15.84
CA LEU A 90 -13.71 22.31 16.23
C LEU A 90 -12.67 21.51 15.45
N HIS A 91 -11.73 20.88 16.15
CA HIS A 91 -10.86 19.87 15.56
C HIS A 91 -11.61 18.55 15.45
N THR A 92 -11.83 18.08 14.23
CA THR A 92 -12.72 16.94 13.93
C THR A 92 -12.04 15.58 14.06
N GLY A 93 -10.76 15.56 14.40
CA GLY A 93 -9.98 14.34 14.52
C GLY A 93 -8.88 14.42 15.59
N LEU A 94 -7.97 13.50 15.47
CA LEU A 94 -6.79 13.36 16.31
C LEU A 94 -5.55 13.62 15.47
N ASP A 95 -4.70 14.57 15.87
CA ASP A 95 -3.42 14.79 15.20
C ASP A 95 -2.33 13.96 15.88
N ILE A 96 -1.73 13.04 15.09
CA ILE A 96 -0.74 12.07 15.52
C ILE A 96 0.61 12.45 14.89
N ALA A 97 1.52 12.98 15.69
CA ALA A 97 2.85 13.40 15.29
C ALA A 97 3.95 12.49 15.87
N GLY A 98 5.20 12.82 15.62
CA GLY A 98 6.37 12.17 16.22
C GLY A 98 6.91 10.97 15.46
N THR A 99 6.14 10.36 14.56
CA THR A 99 6.61 9.23 13.73
C THR A 99 7.52 9.65 12.59
N GLY A 100 7.48 10.92 12.20
CA GLY A 100 8.29 11.50 11.12
C GLY A 100 7.62 11.48 9.75
N LEU A 101 8.07 12.39 8.89
CA LEU A 101 7.66 12.48 7.48
C LEU A 101 7.97 11.15 6.75
N GLY A 102 7.02 10.64 5.98
CA GLY A 102 7.18 9.41 5.22
C GLY A 102 7.00 8.11 6.03
N SER A 103 6.65 8.19 7.32
CA SER A 103 6.29 7.01 8.10
C SER A 103 5.00 6.38 7.59
N PRO A 104 4.86 5.04 7.61
CA PRO A 104 3.67 4.37 7.11
C PRO A 104 2.40 4.72 7.90
N VAL A 105 1.30 4.85 7.15
CA VAL A 105 -0.07 4.98 7.66
C VAL A 105 -0.81 3.68 7.39
N TYR A 106 -1.44 3.15 8.42
CA TYR A 106 -2.12 1.85 8.37
C TYR A 106 -3.63 2.01 8.45
N ALA A 107 -4.37 1.15 7.72
CA ALA A 107 -5.81 1.02 7.89
C ALA A 107 -6.14 0.55 9.32
N ALA A 108 -7.00 1.30 10.01
CA ALA A 108 -7.36 1.00 11.40
C ALA A 108 -8.22 -0.26 11.54
N ASP A 109 -8.99 -0.64 10.50
CA ASP A 109 -9.74 -1.90 10.42
C ASP A 109 -9.93 -2.28 8.94
N ASN A 110 -10.48 -3.48 8.68
CA ASN A 110 -10.84 -3.92 7.34
C ASN A 110 -11.91 -3.00 6.73
N GLY A 111 -11.91 -2.85 5.42
CA GLY A 111 -12.92 -2.04 4.75
C GLY A 111 -12.65 -1.82 3.26
N THR A 112 -13.40 -0.90 2.68
CA THR A 112 -13.26 -0.48 1.28
C THR A 112 -12.91 1.00 1.22
N VAL A 113 -11.93 1.36 0.43
CA VAL A 113 -11.53 2.76 0.22
C VAL A 113 -12.65 3.49 -0.50
N LEU A 114 -13.27 4.45 0.18
CA LEU A 114 -14.36 5.27 -0.34
C LEU A 114 -13.82 6.52 -1.06
N LYS A 115 -12.73 7.10 -0.55
CA LYS A 115 -12.05 8.26 -1.12
C LYS A 115 -10.54 8.07 -1.06
N SER A 116 -9.84 8.54 -2.10
CA SER A 116 -8.39 8.64 -2.17
C SER A 116 -8.07 9.81 -3.11
N GLU A 117 -8.00 11.02 -2.57
CA GLU A 117 -7.93 12.24 -3.36
C GLU A 117 -7.14 13.35 -2.65
N PHE A 118 -6.84 14.44 -3.36
CA PHE A 118 -6.27 15.64 -2.78
C PHE A 118 -7.37 16.68 -2.55
N ASN A 119 -7.42 17.24 -1.34
CA ASN A 119 -8.39 18.25 -0.93
C ASN A 119 -7.68 19.57 -0.59
N ASN A 120 -7.94 20.61 -1.39
CA ASN A 120 -7.39 21.95 -1.18
C ASN A 120 -8.00 22.69 0.05
N ALA A 121 -9.17 22.22 0.55
CA ALA A 121 -9.89 22.90 1.63
C ALA A 121 -9.33 22.58 3.04
N GLY A 122 -8.28 21.76 3.13
CA GLY A 122 -7.63 21.51 4.41
C GLY A 122 -6.91 20.16 4.50
N TYR A 123 -7.55 19.05 4.16
CA TYR A 123 -7.00 17.70 4.38
C TYR A 123 -5.74 17.34 3.56
N GLY A 124 -5.43 18.07 2.46
CA GLY A 124 -4.35 17.67 1.57
C GLY A 124 -4.61 16.32 0.93
N ASN A 125 -3.59 15.47 0.85
CA ASN A 125 -3.77 14.08 0.46
C ASN A 125 -4.50 13.32 1.57
N TYR A 126 -5.66 12.72 1.26
CA TYR A 126 -6.41 11.98 2.26
C TYR A 126 -7.08 10.74 1.69
N ILE A 127 -7.31 9.79 2.56
CA ILE A 127 -8.07 8.55 2.30
C ILE A 127 -9.22 8.47 3.29
N VAL A 128 -10.39 8.01 2.81
CA VAL A 128 -11.52 7.60 3.65
C VAL A 128 -11.79 6.13 3.40
N ILE A 129 -11.89 5.37 4.49
CA ILE A 129 -12.27 3.94 4.46
C ILE A 129 -13.68 3.80 5.03
N ASN A 130 -14.55 3.12 4.27
CA ASN A 130 -15.82 2.60 4.74
C ASN A 130 -15.59 1.18 5.28
N HIS A 131 -15.86 0.97 6.56
CA HIS A 131 -15.71 -0.34 7.19
C HIS A 131 -16.91 -1.27 6.99
N ASN A 132 -17.90 -0.84 6.20
CA ASN A 132 -19.10 -1.61 5.82
C ASN A 132 -19.94 -2.14 7.00
N ASN A 133 -19.79 -1.51 8.16
CA ASN A 133 -20.51 -1.80 9.40
C ASN A 133 -21.07 -0.53 10.08
N GLY A 134 -21.16 0.57 9.30
CA GLY A 134 -21.61 1.89 9.74
C GLY A 134 -20.49 2.82 10.21
N TYR A 135 -19.27 2.31 10.38
CA TYR A 135 -18.10 3.10 10.75
C TYR A 135 -17.27 3.51 9.53
N TYR A 136 -16.63 4.67 9.66
CA TYR A 136 -15.71 5.24 8.68
C TYR A 136 -14.46 5.76 9.39
N THR A 137 -13.33 5.74 8.70
CA THR A 137 -12.10 6.41 9.14
C THR A 137 -11.52 7.27 8.04
N SER A 138 -10.90 8.40 8.43
CA SER A 138 -10.18 9.29 7.51
C SER A 138 -8.74 9.45 7.96
N TYR A 139 -7.86 9.57 6.99
CA TYR A 139 -6.42 9.69 7.13
C TYR A 139 -5.95 10.84 6.25
N ALA A 140 -5.55 11.96 6.84
CA ALA A 140 -5.25 13.18 6.10
C ALA A 140 -3.83 13.69 6.31
N HIS A 141 -3.47 14.75 5.59
CA HIS A 141 -2.14 15.36 5.51
C HIS A 141 -1.03 14.43 4.99
N MET A 142 -1.41 13.32 4.32
CA MET A 142 -0.44 12.35 3.83
C MET A 142 0.50 12.95 2.75
N ASN A 143 1.74 12.48 2.74
CA ASN A 143 2.68 12.76 1.66
C ASN A 143 2.30 11.98 0.40
N GLU A 144 1.95 10.71 0.58
CA GLU A 144 1.62 9.79 -0.50
C GLU A 144 0.45 8.88 -0.08
N ARG A 145 -0.42 8.57 -1.03
CA ARG A 145 -1.53 7.61 -0.92
C ARG A 145 -1.21 6.42 -1.81
N VAL A 146 -1.24 5.18 -1.27
CA VAL A 146 -0.94 3.96 -2.02
C VAL A 146 -2.16 3.09 -2.29
N SER A 147 -3.30 3.42 -1.68
CA SER A 147 -4.57 2.75 -1.95
C SER A 147 -5.50 3.63 -2.78
N ASN A 148 -6.24 3.02 -3.71
CA ASN A 148 -7.15 3.69 -4.63
C ASN A 148 -8.61 3.50 -4.23
N ILE A 149 -9.50 4.34 -4.74
CA ILE A 149 -10.95 4.20 -4.56
C ILE A 149 -11.39 2.82 -5.04
N GLY A 150 -12.17 2.12 -4.21
CA GLY A 150 -12.68 0.79 -4.46
C GLY A 150 -11.77 -0.35 -3.96
N ASP A 151 -10.52 -0.07 -3.58
CA ASP A 151 -9.65 -1.10 -3.02
C ASP A 151 -10.21 -1.65 -1.71
N THR A 152 -10.14 -2.97 -1.54
CA THR A 152 -10.38 -3.60 -0.25
C THR A 152 -9.07 -3.62 0.53
N VAL A 153 -9.11 -3.10 1.75
CA VAL A 153 -7.94 -3.01 2.64
C VAL A 153 -8.15 -3.83 3.91
N ALA A 154 -7.08 -4.49 4.34
CA ALA A 154 -7.06 -5.21 5.62
C ALA A 154 -6.65 -4.26 6.75
N LYS A 155 -7.11 -4.53 7.98
CA LYS A 155 -6.57 -3.92 9.19
C LYS A 155 -5.05 -4.06 9.23
N GLY A 156 -4.33 -2.95 9.45
CA GLY A 156 -2.88 -2.90 9.49
C GLY A 156 -2.19 -2.88 8.12
N GLN A 157 -2.93 -2.88 7.02
CA GLN A 157 -2.37 -2.68 5.69
C GLN A 157 -1.90 -1.23 5.52
N ILE A 158 -0.73 -1.02 4.91
CA ILE A 158 -0.24 0.32 4.55
C ILE A 158 -1.15 0.89 3.46
N ILE A 159 -1.67 2.10 3.71
CA ILE A 159 -2.56 2.83 2.80
C ILE A 159 -1.95 4.15 2.30
N GLY A 160 -0.87 4.60 2.93
CA GLY A 160 -0.14 5.82 2.57
C GLY A 160 1.00 6.10 3.55
N TYR A 161 1.52 7.32 3.49
CA TYR A 161 2.65 7.75 4.31
C TYR A 161 2.39 9.13 4.92
N VAL A 162 2.81 9.32 6.17
CA VAL A 162 2.69 10.57 6.91
C VAL A 162 3.33 11.71 6.14
N GLY A 163 2.63 12.84 6.08
CA GLY A 163 3.06 14.02 5.36
C GLY A 163 2.79 15.33 6.10
N GLU A 164 2.75 16.40 5.32
CA GLU A 164 2.45 17.77 5.74
C GLU A 164 1.64 18.49 4.64
N THR A 165 0.83 17.75 3.88
CA THR A 165 0.05 18.32 2.77
C THR A 165 -1.24 18.95 3.26
N GLY A 166 -1.77 19.93 2.52
CA GLY A 166 -2.95 20.67 2.90
C GLY A 166 -2.69 21.69 4.01
N ARG A 167 -3.62 21.83 4.96
CA ARG A 167 -3.56 22.83 6.05
C ARG A 167 -2.88 22.22 7.28
N ALA A 168 -1.56 22.04 7.23
CA ALA A 168 -0.73 21.46 8.28
C ALA A 168 0.39 22.43 8.69
N THR A 169 0.87 22.32 9.93
CA THR A 169 1.97 23.13 10.49
C THR A 169 3.24 22.34 10.76
N GLY A 170 3.26 21.07 10.37
CA GLY A 170 4.37 20.13 10.52
C GLY A 170 3.92 18.71 10.18
N PRO A 171 4.86 17.76 10.00
CA PRO A 171 4.53 16.37 9.66
C PRO A 171 3.70 15.69 10.74
N HIS A 172 2.48 15.27 10.38
CA HIS A 172 1.57 14.50 11.25
C HIS A 172 0.52 13.77 10.41
N LEU A 173 -0.15 12.81 11.02
CA LEU A 173 -1.38 12.21 10.52
C LEU A 173 -2.56 12.86 11.25
N HIS A 174 -3.49 13.46 10.50
CA HIS A 174 -4.82 13.79 11.03
C HIS A 174 -5.73 12.58 10.82
N PHE A 175 -6.20 12.01 11.91
CA PHE A 175 -7.02 10.79 11.93
C PHE A 175 -8.41 11.09 12.47
N GLU A 176 -9.43 10.66 11.74
CA GLU A 176 -10.83 10.75 12.18
C GLU A 176 -11.49 9.36 12.16
N ALA A 177 -12.42 9.15 13.09
CA ALA A 177 -13.33 8.01 13.06
C ALA A 177 -14.76 8.50 13.35
N TRP A 178 -15.74 7.98 12.62
CA TRP A 178 -17.14 8.35 12.83
C TRP A 178 -18.12 7.22 12.48
N TYR A 179 -19.36 7.36 12.96
CA TYR A 179 -20.45 6.43 12.71
C TYR A 179 -21.61 7.16 12.05
N GLY A 180 -22.20 6.58 11.01
CA GLY A 180 -23.43 7.09 10.37
C GLY A 180 -23.34 8.49 9.78
N GLY A 181 -22.16 9.06 9.58
CA GLY A 181 -21.94 10.39 9.01
C GLY A 181 -21.59 11.49 10.01
N ALA A 182 -21.50 11.18 11.31
CA ALA A 182 -21.01 12.11 12.33
C ALA A 182 -19.59 11.70 12.76
N PRO A 183 -18.57 12.61 12.68
CA PRO A 183 -17.23 12.31 13.17
C PRO A 183 -17.23 12.13 14.69
N PHE A 184 -16.42 11.16 15.16
CA PHE A 184 -16.06 10.99 16.57
C PHE A 184 -14.61 10.52 16.64
N ALA A 185 -13.92 10.91 17.66
CA ALA A 185 -12.52 10.56 17.94
C ALA A 185 -12.37 9.96 19.33
#